data_d905b676c5329124d99bab5584e24aea
#
_entry.id   d905b676c5329124d99bab5584e24aea
#
_cell.length_a   1.000
_cell.length_b   1.000
_cell.length_c   1.000
_cell.angle_alpha   90.00
_cell.angle_beta   90.00
_cell.angle_gamma   90.00
#
_symmetry.space_group_name_H-M   'P 1'
#
loop_
_entity.id
_entity.type
_entity.pdbx_description
1 polymer ?
#
loop_
_entity_poly.entity_id
_entity_poly.type
_entity_poly.pdbx_seq_one_letter_code
_entity_poly.pdbx_strand_id
1 'polypeptide(L)' 'MKEKLKTFIFSEVIYHEDPASFGDDDDLLEAGLDSMGIMRLIMFAEKEFGVTLPDTEIEPDNVKSLNALERWITQAGKAQ' A
#
# COMPACT_ATOMS: atom_id res chain seq x y z
N MET A 1 8.78 -7.09 -1.96
CA MET A 1 7.63 -6.19 -2.22
C MET A 1 7.26 -5.32 -1.03
N LYS A 2 7.06 -5.89 0.14
CA LYS A 2 6.65 -5.12 1.32
C LYS A 2 7.65 -4.03 1.69
N GLU A 3 8.94 -4.29 1.55
CA GLU A 3 9.97 -3.30 1.88
C GLU A 3 9.86 -2.06 1.00
N LYS A 4 9.64 -2.24 -0.29
CA LYS A 4 9.47 -1.11 -1.21
C LYS A 4 8.21 -0.33 -0.92
N LEU A 5 7.11 -1.03 -0.61
CA LEU A 5 5.86 -0.39 -0.22
C LEU A 5 6.05 0.44 1.05
N LYS A 6 6.68 -0.15 2.06
CA LYS A 6 6.92 0.52 3.34
C LYS A 6 7.79 1.76 3.16
N THR A 7 8.85 1.64 2.39
CA THR A 7 9.74 2.77 2.13
C THR A 7 9.00 3.91 1.44
N PHE A 8 8.19 3.59 0.42
CA PHE A 8 7.41 4.61 -0.28
C PHE A 8 6.39 5.27 0.65
N ILE A 9 5.65 4.46 1.39
CA ILE A 9 4.59 4.97 2.26
C ILE A 9 5.17 5.93 3.30
N PHE A 10 6.23 5.55 3.98
CA PHE A 10 6.75 6.35 5.09
C PHE A 10 7.72 7.45 4.66
N SER A 11 8.06 7.54 3.37
CA SER A 11 8.83 8.67 2.85
C SER A 11 7.96 9.66 2.09
N GLU A 12 6.84 9.21 1.49
CA GLU A 12 6.05 10.03 0.57
C GLU A 12 4.60 10.22 0.98
N VAL A 13 4.05 9.38 1.85
CA VAL A 13 2.61 9.36 2.12
C VAL A 13 2.29 9.66 3.58
N ILE A 14 2.90 8.94 4.52
CA ILE A 14 2.60 9.05 5.94
C ILE A 14 3.88 9.34 6.72
N TYR A 15 3.82 10.36 7.63
CA TYR A 15 4.91 10.58 8.57
C TYR A 15 4.82 9.56 9.71
N HIS A 16 5.94 8.95 10.07
CA HIS A 16 6.03 8.05 11.22
C HIS A 16 7.41 8.21 11.85
N GLU A 17 7.45 8.36 13.17
CA GLU A 17 8.71 8.59 13.89
C GLU A 17 9.67 7.41 13.78
N ASP A 18 9.12 6.19 13.78
CA ASP A 18 9.93 4.98 13.74
C ASP A 18 9.30 3.96 12.77
N PRO A 19 9.51 4.17 11.45
CA PRO A 19 8.95 3.25 10.46
C PRO A 19 9.38 1.80 10.67
N ALA A 20 10.57 1.58 11.22
CA ALA A 20 11.07 0.22 11.44
C ALA A 20 10.21 -0.55 12.44
N SER A 21 9.51 0.14 13.35
CA SER A 21 8.64 -0.52 14.33
C SER A 21 7.24 -0.81 13.79
N PHE A 22 6.91 -0.30 12.60
CA PHE A 22 5.58 -0.50 12.01
C PHE A 22 5.49 -1.93 11.46
N GLY A 23 4.57 -2.72 12.01
CA GLY A 23 4.42 -4.11 11.62
C GLY A 23 3.63 -4.30 10.34
N ASP A 24 3.78 -5.46 9.72
CA ASP A 24 3.15 -5.76 8.43
C ASP A 24 1.62 -5.84 8.52
N ASP A 25 1.08 -6.08 9.72
CA ASP A 25 -0.36 -6.12 9.96
C ASP A 25 -0.88 -4.89 10.68
N ASP A 26 -0.03 -3.93 10.97
CA ASP A 26 -0.46 -2.68 11.62
C ASP A 26 -1.34 -1.88 10.67
N ASP A 27 -2.27 -1.11 11.26
CA ASP A 27 -3.32 -0.43 10.52
C ASP A 27 -2.82 0.86 9.87
N LEU A 28 -2.66 0.83 8.54
CA LEU A 28 -2.23 2.00 7.78
C LEU A 28 -3.27 3.11 7.80
N LEU A 29 -4.55 2.75 7.85
CA LEU A 29 -5.62 3.74 7.89
C LEU A 29 -5.57 4.54 9.20
N GLU A 30 -5.33 3.85 10.31
CA GLU A 30 -5.13 4.49 11.60
C GLU A 30 -3.86 5.34 11.61
N ALA A 31 -2.84 4.93 10.87
CA ALA A 31 -1.57 5.65 10.80
C ALA A 31 -1.65 6.91 9.95
N GLY A 32 -2.75 7.13 9.22
CA GLY A 32 -2.95 8.34 8.45
C GLY A 32 -3.11 8.17 6.95
N LEU A 33 -3.21 6.92 6.47
CA LEU A 33 -3.43 6.70 5.03
C LEU A 33 -4.83 7.17 4.65
N ASP A 34 -4.90 8.18 3.81
CA ASP A 34 -6.16 8.75 3.33
C ASP A 34 -6.33 8.51 1.84
N SER A 35 -7.41 9.06 1.26
CA SER A 35 -7.73 8.86 -0.15
C SER A 35 -6.62 9.33 -1.08
N MET A 36 -6.01 10.48 -0.79
CA MET A 36 -4.89 10.98 -1.59
C MET A 36 -3.68 10.06 -1.50
N GLY A 37 -3.38 9.60 -0.28
CA GLY A 37 -2.28 8.67 -0.05
C GLY A 37 -2.50 7.36 -0.76
N ILE A 38 -3.74 6.86 -0.75
CA ILE A 38 -4.10 5.62 -1.45
C ILE A 38 -3.86 5.77 -2.95
N MET A 39 -4.27 6.90 -3.54
CA MET A 39 -4.07 7.12 -4.98
C MET A 39 -2.58 7.18 -5.33
N ARG A 40 -1.78 7.85 -4.52
CA ARG A 40 -0.33 7.90 -4.72
C ARG A 40 0.29 6.51 -4.63
N LEU A 41 -0.15 5.74 -3.66
CA LEU A 41 0.33 4.38 -3.44
C LEU A 41 -0.01 3.47 -4.62
N ILE A 42 -1.24 3.59 -5.14
CA ILE A 42 -1.66 2.83 -6.31
C ILE A 42 -0.79 3.15 -7.52
N MET A 43 -0.56 4.43 -7.78
CA MET A 43 0.30 4.85 -8.90
C MET A 43 1.70 4.29 -8.76
N PHE A 44 2.26 4.34 -7.55
CA PHE A 44 3.57 3.75 -7.29
C PHE A 44 3.58 2.26 -7.56
N ALA A 45 2.58 1.54 -7.04
CA ALA A 45 2.52 0.08 -7.17
C ALA A 45 2.35 -0.34 -8.63
N GLU A 46 1.50 0.37 -9.38
CA GLU A 46 1.30 0.06 -10.80
C GLU A 46 2.59 0.22 -11.59
N LYS A 47 3.32 1.29 -11.32
CA LYS A 47 4.58 1.56 -12.00
C LYS A 47 5.69 0.60 -11.57
N GLU A 48 5.81 0.39 -10.25
CA GLU A 48 6.92 -0.39 -9.70
C GLU A 48 6.76 -1.89 -9.95
N PHE A 49 5.54 -2.38 -9.87
CA PHE A 49 5.29 -3.82 -9.96
C PHE A 49 4.62 -4.24 -11.27
N GLY A 50 4.32 -3.28 -12.14
CA GLY A 50 3.76 -3.59 -13.45
C GLY A 50 2.36 -4.18 -13.42
N VAL A 51 1.53 -3.75 -12.46
CA VAL A 51 0.17 -4.26 -12.29
C VAL A 51 -0.85 -3.17 -12.54
N THR A 52 -2.11 -3.57 -12.69
CA THR A 52 -3.25 -2.64 -12.75
C THR A 52 -4.12 -2.86 -11.52
N LEU A 53 -4.36 -1.78 -10.77
CA LEU A 53 -5.16 -1.82 -9.55
C LEU A 53 -6.40 -0.94 -9.76
N PRO A 54 -7.54 -1.56 -10.13
CA PRO A 54 -8.74 -0.78 -10.46
C PRO A 54 -9.36 -0.10 -9.25
N ASP A 55 -9.95 1.08 -9.47
CA ASP A 55 -10.60 1.87 -8.42
C ASP A 55 -11.70 1.08 -7.72
N THR A 56 -12.36 0.19 -8.44
CA THR A 56 -13.45 -0.63 -7.89
C THR A 56 -13.00 -1.59 -6.82
N GLU A 57 -11.70 -1.84 -6.73
CA GLU A 57 -11.13 -2.72 -5.71
C GLU A 57 -10.57 -1.97 -4.50
N ILE A 58 -10.66 -0.64 -4.50
CA ILE A 58 -10.20 0.16 -3.36
C ILE A 58 -11.22 0.01 -2.22
N GLU A 59 -10.81 -0.71 -1.19
CA GLU A 59 -11.62 -0.91 0.01
C GLU A 59 -10.68 -1.12 1.20
N PRO A 60 -11.16 -0.90 2.45
CA PRO A 60 -10.29 -1.00 3.62
C PRO A 60 -9.52 -2.31 3.69
N ASP A 61 -10.15 -3.43 3.33
CA ASP A 61 -9.50 -4.74 3.42
C ASP A 61 -8.31 -4.89 2.48
N ASN A 62 -8.24 -4.07 1.42
CA ASN A 62 -7.12 -4.14 0.47
C ASN A 62 -6.00 -3.17 0.79
N VAL A 63 -6.26 -2.14 1.61
CA VAL A 63 -5.28 -1.08 1.86
C VAL A 63 -4.95 -0.88 3.34
N LYS A 64 -5.50 -1.70 4.22
CA LYS A 64 -5.37 -1.50 5.67
C LYS A 64 -4.00 -1.83 6.23
N SER A 65 -3.22 -2.64 5.55
CA SER A 65 -1.91 -3.07 6.05
C SER A 65 -0.97 -3.40 4.90
N LEU A 66 0.31 -3.54 5.22
CA LEU A 66 1.32 -3.95 4.23
C LEU A 66 1.01 -5.34 3.69
N ASN A 67 0.58 -6.26 4.55
CA ASN A 67 0.19 -7.60 4.11
C ASN A 67 -1.02 -7.57 3.17
N ALA A 68 -2.00 -6.73 3.48
CA ALA A 68 -3.18 -6.58 2.62
C ALA A 68 -2.79 -6.03 1.25
N LEU A 69 -1.93 -5.01 1.22
CA LEU A 69 -1.45 -4.43 -0.02
C LEU A 69 -0.68 -5.45 -0.85
N GLU A 70 0.19 -6.20 -0.23
CA GLU A 70 0.97 -7.22 -0.94
C GLU A 70 0.05 -8.26 -1.55
N ARG A 71 -0.94 -8.72 -0.81
CA ARG A 71 -1.92 -9.69 -1.31
C ARG A 71 -2.67 -9.14 -2.51
N TRP A 72 -3.17 -7.91 -2.41
CA TRP A 72 -3.92 -7.26 -3.49
C TRP A 72 -3.06 -7.12 -4.75
N ILE A 73 -1.84 -6.60 -4.59
CA ILE A 73 -0.91 -6.41 -5.71
C ILE A 73 -0.54 -7.75 -6.36
N THR A 74 -0.29 -8.76 -5.54
CA THR A 74 0.07 -10.10 -6.02
C THR A 74 -1.07 -10.70 -6.83
N GLN A 75 -2.31 -10.57 -6.36
CA GLN A 75 -3.48 -11.07 -7.07
C GLN A 75 -3.68 -10.34 -8.39
N ALA A 76 -3.48 -9.03 -8.40
CA ALA A 76 -3.58 -8.23 -9.63
C ALA A 76 -2.55 -8.69 -10.67
N GLY A 77 -1.34 -9.00 -10.22
CA GLY A 77 -0.29 -9.51 -11.10
C GLY A 77 -0.64 -10.86 -11.70
N LYS A 78 -1.32 -11.71 -10.94
CA LYS A 78 -1.74 -13.02 -11.45
C LYS A 78 -2.88 -12.92 -12.46
N ALA A 79 -3.69 -11.90 -12.35
CA ALA A 79 -4.82 -11.69 -13.25
C ALA A 79 -4.39 -11.17 -14.62
N GLN A 80 -3.15 -10.73 -14.73
CA GLN A 80 -2.56 -10.22 -15.96
C GLN A 80 -1.60 -11.27 -16.55
#